data_7348e8b774b2beefafbf6815f0b37a59
#
_entry.id   7348e8b774b2beefafbf6815f0b37a59
#
_cell.length_a   1.000
_cell.length_b   1.000
_cell.length_c   1.000
_cell.angle_alpha   90.00
_cell.angle_beta   90.00
_cell.angle_gamma   90.00
#
_symmetry.space_group_name_H-M   'P 1'
#
loop_
_entity.id
_entity.type
_entity.pdbx_description
1 polymer ?
#
loop_
_entity_poly.entity_id
_entity_poly.type
_entity_poly.pdbx_seq_one_letter_code
_entity_poly.pdbx_strand_id
1 'polypeptide(L)'
;MKLNHGLHLAYCTNVHRGETWAETFESLKNYTLPVRQRVCPNGPYAIGLRLSNRAAVELSDRANLLPFQRWLAENHCYVFTINGFPYGQFHGPRVKQQVYVPDWTTPERGAYTNLLFDLLAQLLPERIEGSVSTLPCGFKPLVTTPEEMTIIRGNLWHCVEHIARVSQETGRTMHLGLEPEPMCVLECSGEVLHLFDRLRTRPLVVLPS
;
A
#
# COMPACT_ATOMS: atom_id res chain seq x y z
N MET A 1 -11.58 -11.65 -5.98
CA MET A 1 -12.54 -12.78 -5.94
C MET A 1 -12.48 -13.42 -4.56
N LYS A 2 -13.63 -13.70 -3.98
CA LYS A 2 -13.69 -14.48 -2.74
C LYS A 2 -13.54 -15.97 -3.07
N LEU A 3 -12.62 -16.63 -2.40
CA LEU A 3 -12.36 -18.06 -2.53
C LEU A 3 -12.88 -18.80 -1.29
N ASN A 4 -12.71 -20.13 -1.27
CA ASN A 4 -13.03 -20.94 -0.09
C ASN A 4 -12.18 -20.53 1.12
N HIS A 5 -12.65 -20.83 2.33
CA HIS A 5 -11.97 -20.56 3.59
C HIS A 5 -11.69 -19.06 3.89
N GLY A 6 -12.50 -18.15 3.30
CA GLY A 6 -12.37 -16.71 3.55
C GLY A 6 -11.20 -16.04 2.84
N LEU A 7 -10.53 -16.73 1.91
CA LEU A 7 -9.43 -16.16 1.13
C LEU A 7 -9.96 -15.21 0.06
N HIS A 8 -9.16 -14.20 -0.25
CA HIS A 8 -9.43 -13.24 -1.32
C HIS A 8 -8.28 -13.23 -2.33
N LEU A 9 -8.62 -13.35 -3.62
CA LEU A 9 -7.68 -13.21 -4.73
C LEU A 9 -7.96 -11.92 -5.47
N ALA A 10 -6.96 -11.03 -5.55
CA ALA A 10 -7.03 -9.76 -6.24
C ALA A 10 -6.35 -9.80 -7.61
N TYR A 11 -6.87 -9.00 -8.53
CA TYR A 11 -6.16 -8.65 -9.76
C TYR A 11 -5.19 -7.51 -9.47
N CYS A 12 -3.89 -7.76 -9.61
CA CYS A 12 -2.87 -6.76 -9.34
C CYS A 12 -2.73 -5.77 -10.50
N THR A 13 -2.93 -4.49 -10.24
CA THR A 13 -2.87 -3.43 -11.26
C THR A 13 -1.46 -2.91 -11.53
N ASN A 14 -0.44 -3.44 -10.89
CA ASN A 14 0.98 -3.10 -11.14
C ASN A 14 1.41 -3.34 -12.58
N VAL A 15 0.73 -4.22 -13.30
CA VAL A 15 1.01 -4.52 -14.70
C VAL A 15 0.63 -3.37 -15.65
N HIS A 16 -0.16 -2.42 -15.17
CA HIS A 16 -0.61 -1.27 -15.96
C HIS A 16 0.16 -0.01 -15.61
N ARG A 17 0.33 0.85 -16.60
CA ARG A 17 0.87 2.19 -16.40
C ARG A 17 -0.21 3.12 -15.84
N GLY A 18 0.21 4.15 -15.14
CA GLY A 18 -0.64 5.22 -14.61
C GLY A 18 0.08 5.93 -13.45
N GLU A 19 0.39 7.21 -13.63
CA GLU A 19 1.00 8.05 -12.60
C GLU A 19 0.00 9.05 -12.01
N THR A 20 -1.01 9.42 -12.78
CA THR A 20 -2.14 10.22 -12.33
C THR A 20 -3.33 9.34 -11.98
N TRP A 21 -4.26 9.87 -11.17
CA TRP A 21 -5.52 9.16 -10.92
C TRP A 21 -6.32 8.93 -12.21
N ALA A 22 -6.37 9.91 -13.09
CA ALA A 22 -7.06 9.78 -14.38
C ALA A 22 -6.52 8.61 -15.21
N GLU A 23 -5.19 8.50 -15.35
CA GLU A 23 -4.56 7.39 -16.08
C GLU A 23 -4.81 6.04 -15.39
N THR A 24 -4.72 6.00 -14.06
CA THR A 24 -5.00 4.80 -13.27
C THR A 24 -6.45 4.36 -13.48
N PHE A 25 -7.40 5.29 -13.41
CA PHE A 25 -8.82 4.98 -13.56
C PHE A 25 -9.16 4.53 -14.99
N GLU A 26 -8.55 5.13 -16.01
CA GLU A 26 -8.68 4.64 -17.39
C GLU A 26 -8.12 3.21 -17.55
N SER A 27 -6.99 2.91 -16.92
CA SER A 27 -6.43 1.54 -16.94
C SER A 27 -7.37 0.53 -16.29
N LEU A 28 -8.06 0.89 -15.19
CA LEU A 28 -9.07 0.03 -14.57
C LEU A 28 -10.23 -0.28 -15.52
N LYS A 29 -10.73 0.71 -16.23
CA LYS A 29 -11.81 0.53 -17.21
C LYS A 29 -11.39 -0.30 -18.41
N ASN A 30 -10.21 0.00 -18.96
CA ASN A 30 -9.78 -0.56 -20.24
C ASN A 30 -9.17 -1.96 -20.12
N TYR A 31 -8.63 -2.33 -18.95
CA TYR A 31 -7.93 -3.61 -18.75
C TYR A 31 -8.55 -4.46 -17.65
N THR A 32 -8.81 -3.89 -16.48
CA THR A 32 -9.30 -4.68 -15.34
C THR A 32 -10.72 -5.20 -15.58
N LEU A 33 -11.62 -4.38 -16.11
CA LEU A 33 -12.99 -4.83 -16.41
C LEU A 33 -13.07 -5.93 -17.49
N PRO A 34 -12.35 -5.87 -18.63
CA PRO A 34 -12.31 -6.95 -19.59
C PRO A 34 -11.80 -8.27 -19.01
N VAL A 35 -10.78 -8.22 -18.13
CA VAL A 35 -10.32 -9.43 -17.43
C VAL A 35 -11.40 -9.96 -16.50
N ARG A 36 -12.02 -9.08 -15.67
CA ARG A 36 -13.13 -9.47 -14.80
C ARG A 36 -14.25 -10.20 -15.56
N GLN A 37 -14.66 -9.65 -16.70
CA GLN A 37 -15.73 -10.25 -17.51
C GLN A 37 -15.42 -11.68 -17.96
N ARG A 38 -14.13 -11.99 -18.18
CA ARG A 38 -13.68 -13.34 -18.60
C ARG A 38 -13.54 -14.30 -17.44
N VAL A 39 -13.02 -13.86 -16.29
CA VAL A 39 -12.61 -14.75 -15.18
C VAL A 39 -13.60 -14.78 -14.02
N CYS A 40 -14.44 -13.74 -13.87
CA CYS A 40 -15.39 -13.62 -12.77
C CYS A 40 -16.63 -12.81 -13.19
N PRO A 41 -17.40 -13.24 -14.21
CA PRO A 41 -18.50 -12.45 -14.77
C PRO A 41 -19.63 -12.20 -13.76
N ASN A 42 -19.90 -13.16 -12.87
CA ASN A 42 -21.10 -13.19 -12.02
C ASN A 42 -20.78 -12.95 -10.53
N GLY A 43 -19.51 -12.76 -10.15
CA GLY A 43 -19.11 -12.63 -8.76
C GLY A 43 -18.45 -11.30 -8.43
N PRO A 44 -18.26 -11.01 -7.13
CA PRO A 44 -17.48 -9.88 -6.70
C PRO A 44 -16.00 -10.06 -7.08
N TYR A 45 -15.41 -9.03 -7.67
CA TYR A 45 -14.06 -9.05 -8.20
C TYR A 45 -13.13 -8.13 -7.41
N ALA A 46 -12.09 -8.70 -6.83
CA ALA A 46 -11.13 -7.94 -6.04
C ALA A 46 -10.04 -7.32 -6.92
N ILE A 47 -9.72 -6.08 -6.63
CA ILE A 47 -8.66 -5.31 -7.25
C ILE A 47 -7.56 -5.07 -6.21
N GLY A 48 -6.34 -5.52 -6.52
CA GLY A 48 -5.12 -5.11 -5.83
C GLY A 48 -4.64 -3.82 -6.49
N LEU A 49 -4.98 -2.70 -5.86
CA LEU A 49 -4.81 -1.39 -6.44
C LEU A 49 -3.37 -0.89 -6.28
N ARG A 50 -2.73 -0.47 -7.36
CA ARG A 50 -1.48 0.29 -7.29
C ARG A 50 -1.80 1.77 -7.49
N LEU A 51 -1.31 2.60 -6.60
CA LEU A 51 -1.37 4.06 -6.71
C LEU A 51 0.03 4.64 -6.60
N SER A 52 0.41 5.57 -7.48
CA SER A 52 1.54 6.45 -7.21
C SER A 52 1.15 7.46 -6.12
N ASN A 53 2.11 8.14 -5.53
CA ASN A 53 1.81 9.23 -4.59
C ASN A 53 0.90 10.29 -5.22
N ARG A 54 1.17 10.65 -6.48
CA ARG A 54 0.34 11.62 -7.21
C ARG A 54 -1.09 11.12 -7.38
N ALA A 55 -1.27 9.89 -7.83
CA ALA A 55 -2.60 9.30 -8.00
C ALA A 55 -3.35 9.18 -6.65
N ALA A 56 -2.63 8.87 -5.56
CA ALA A 56 -3.21 8.80 -4.23
C ALA A 56 -3.70 10.17 -3.74
N VAL A 57 -2.89 11.22 -3.91
CA VAL A 57 -3.29 12.59 -3.59
C VAL A 57 -4.49 13.03 -4.41
N GLU A 58 -4.48 12.79 -5.73
CA GLU A 58 -5.60 13.13 -6.60
C GLU A 58 -6.87 12.34 -6.22
N LEU A 59 -6.75 11.05 -5.86
CA LEU A 59 -7.88 10.21 -5.43
C LEU A 59 -8.45 10.63 -4.06
N SER A 60 -7.64 11.22 -3.19
CA SER A 60 -8.12 11.69 -1.88
C SER A 60 -9.13 12.84 -1.95
N ASP A 61 -9.20 13.54 -3.09
CA ASP A 61 -10.27 14.48 -3.34
C ASP A 61 -11.61 13.73 -3.46
N ARG A 62 -12.61 14.18 -2.72
CA ARG A 62 -13.97 13.62 -2.75
C ARG A 62 -14.58 13.65 -4.16
N ALA A 63 -14.20 14.62 -4.99
CA ALA A 63 -14.64 14.69 -6.38
C ALA A 63 -14.16 13.49 -7.23
N ASN A 64 -13.06 12.85 -6.85
CA ASN A 64 -12.55 11.63 -7.48
C ASN A 64 -12.97 10.36 -6.72
N LEU A 65 -12.91 10.39 -5.40
CA LEU A 65 -13.16 9.22 -4.57
C LEU A 65 -14.62 8.73 -4.66
N LEU A 66 -15.59 9.64 -4.57
CA LEU A 66 -17.01 9.25 -4.64
C LEU A 66 -17.43 8.63 -5.99
N PRO A 67 -16.99 9.17 -7.15
CA PRO A 67 -17.19 8.49 -8.43
C PRO A 67 -16.53 7.12 -8.50
N PHE A 68 -15.32 6.96 -7.93
CA PHE A 68 -14.63 5.67 -7.90
C PHE A 68 -15.37 4.63 -7.03
N GLN A 69 -15.84 5.04 -5.85
CA GLN A 69 -16.65 4.14 -5.00
C GLN A 69 -17.93 3.68 -5.72
N ARG A 70 -18.62 4.59 -6.42
CA ARG A 70 -19.80 4.25 -7.23
C ARG A 70 -19.44 3.28 -8.36
N TRP A 71 -18.36 3.56 -9.08
CA TRP A 71 -17.89 2.68 -10.14
C TRP A 71 -17.53 1.28 -9.66
N LEU A 72 -16.90 1.16 -8.48
CA LEU A 72 -16.63 -0.15 -7.86
C LEU A 72 -17.93 -0.91 -7.59
N ALA A 73 -18.92 -0.25 -7.02
CA ALA A 73 -20.23 -0.85 -6.71
C ALA A 73 -20.97 -1.29 -8.00
N GLU A 74 -21.07 -0.43 -9.01
CA GLU A 74 -21.72 -0.69 -10.29
C GLU A 74 -21.08 -1.86 -11.05
N ASN A 75 -19.77 -2.03 -10.90
CA ASN A 75 -19.03 -3.10 -11.56
C ASN A 75 -18.80 -4.32 -10.66
N HIS A 76 -19.44 -4.43 -9.50
CA HIS A 76 -19.23 -5.50 -8.53
C HIS A 76 -17.73 -5.74 -8.21
N CYS A 77 -16.96 -4.65 -8.15
CA CYS A 77 -15.53 -4.65 -7.79
C CYS A 77 -15.35 -4.17 -6.36
N TYR A 78 -14.25 -4.59 -5.73
CA TYR A 78 -13.85 -4.11 -4.42
C TYR A 78 -12.33 -4.06 -4.28
N VAL A 79 -11.83 -3.19 -3.39
CA VAL A 79 -10.42 -3.04 -3.06
C VAL A 79 -10.22 -3.48 -1.61
N PHE A 80 -9.28 -4.39 -1.37
CA PHE A 80 -8.88 -4.77 -0.02
C PHE A 80 -7.36 -4.71 0.20
N THR A 81 -6.62 -4.47 -0.87
CA THR A 81 -5.16 -4.33 -0.80
C THR A 81 -4.68 -3.24 -1.75
N ILE A 82 -3.72 -2.44 -1.28
CA ILE A 82 -3.07 -1.42 -2.09
C ILE A 82 -1.57 -1.70 -2.11
N ASN A 83 -0.98 -1.75 -3.32
CA ASN A 83 0.46 -1.78 -3.48
C ASN A 83 1.02 -0.36 -3.39
N GLY A 84 1.72 -0.07 -2.30
CA GLY A 84 2.40 1.18 -2.01
C GLY A 84 3.92 1.09 -2.14
N PHE A 85 4.47 0.05 -2.77
CA PHE A 85 5.91 -0.07 -2.96
C PHE A 85 6.46 1.03 -3.86
N PRO A 86 6.03 1.19 -5.14
CA PRO A 86 6.50 2.27 -5.97
C PRO A 86 5.81 3.59 -5.61
N TYR A 87 6.61 4.56 -5.14
CA TYR A 87 6.11 5.91 -4.82
C TYR A 87 5.70 6.70 -6.08
N GLY A 88 6.49 6.59 -7.12
CA GLY A 88 6.31 7.27 -8.39
C GLY A 88 6.41 6.32 -9.57
N GLN A 89 7.02 6.80 -10.65
CA GLN A 89 7.11 6.09 -11.91
C GLN A 89 7.79 4.72 -11.78
N PHE A 90 7.07 3.68 -12.14
CA PHE A 90 7.50 2.29 -12.01
C PHE A 90 7.87 1.64 -13.35
N HIS A 91 7.40 2.17 -14.47
CA HIS A 91 7.63 1.62 -15.81
C HIS A 91 8.59 2.49 -16.60
N GLY A 92 9.76 1.96 -16.98
CA GLY A 92 10.72 2.65 -17.84
C GLY A 92 12.16 2.12 -17.72
N PRO A 93 13.03 2.41 -18.69
CA PRO A 93 14.37 1.81 -18.77
C PRO A 93 15.38 2.32 -17.72
N ARG A 94 15.07 3.38 -16.96
CA ARG A 94 15.97 3.99 -15.95
C ARG A 94 15.51 3.83 -14.50
N VAL A 95 14.55 2.96 -14.22
CA VAL A 95 13.83 2.91 -12.94
C VAL A 95 14.49 2.08 -11.86
N LYS A 96 15.52 1.26 -12.16
CA LYS A 96 16.01 0.20 -11.26
C LYS A 96 16.37 0.62 -9.83
N GLN A 97 16.93 1.81 -9.61
CA GLN A 97 17.25 2.29 -8.25
C GLN A 97 16.24 3.33 -7.74
N GLN A 98 15.59 4.08 -8.64
CA GLN A 98 14.65 5.12 -8.28
C GLN A 98 13.32 4.59 -7.73
N VAL A 99 13.00 3.31 -7.95
CA VAL A 99 11.79 2.68 -7.39
C VAL A 99 11.82 2.62 -5.87
N TYR A 100 13.02 2.62 -5.28
CA TYR A 100 13.23 2.53 -3.83
C TYR A 100 13.19 3.89 -3.12
N VAL A 101 13.12 5.01 -3.84
CA VAL A 101 13.08 6.36 -3.24
C VAL A 101 11.75 7.07 -3.52
N PRO A 102 11.26 7.87 -2.57
CA PRO A 102 11.75 8.00 -1.20
C PRO A 102 11.57 6.69 -0.42
N ASP A 103 12.51 6.36 0.46
CA ASP A 103 12.46 5.19 1.33
C ASP A 103 12.05 5.54 2.77
N TRP A 104 12.13 4.59 3.69
CA TRP A 104 11.72 4.80 5.08
C TRP A 104 12.70 5.65 5.91
N THR A 105 13.79 6.12 5.32
CA THR A 105 14.65 7.16 5.95
C THR A 105 14.03 8.54 5.87
N THR A 106 12.99 8.74 5.05
CA THR A 106 12.39 10.04 4.79
C THR A 106 10.92 10.11 5.23
N PRO A 107 10.42 11.27 5.69
CA PRO A 107 9.04 11.43 6.10
C PRO A 107 8.03 11.27 4.96
N GLU A 108 8.44 11.51 3.72
CA GLU A 108 7.59 11.42 2.53
C GLU A 108 7.07 10.00 2.32
N ARG A 109 7.88 8.98 2.61
CA ARG A 109 7.46 7.57 2.54
C ARG A 109 6.36 7.28 3.55
N GLY A 110 6.54 7.76 4.78
CA GLY A 110 5.54 7.61 5.84
C GLY A 110 4.22 8.31 5.49
N ALA A 111 4.30 9.57 5.05
CA ALA A 111 3.14 10.36 4.66
C ALA A 111 2.34 9.70 3.51
N TYR A 112 3.04 9.22 2.49
CA TYR A 112 2.42 8.49 1.38
C TYR A 112 1.74 7.21 1.85
N THR A 113 2.41 6.42 2.68
CA THR A 113 1.85 5.15 3.17
C THR A 113 0.62 5.39 4.05
N ASN A 114 0.65 6.42 4.89
CA ASN A 114 -0.49 6.83 5.71
C ASN A 114 -1.69 7.25 4.83
N LEU A 115 -1.45 8.03 3.77
CA LEU A 115 -2.49 8.41 2.80
C LEU A 115 -3.13 7.17 2.14
N LEU A 116 -2.33 6.14 1.82
CA LEU A 116 -2.87 4.90 1.27
C LEU A 116 -3.77 4.16 2.27
N PHE A 117 -3.47 4.20 3.58
CA PHE A 117 -4.35 3.64 4.61
C PHE A 117 -5.64 4.46 4.77
N ASP A 118 -5.57 5.78 4.70
CA ASP A 118 -6.75 6.65 4.75
C ASP A 118 -7.70 6.38 3.57
N LEU A 119 -7.14 6.15 2.38
CA LEU A 119 -7.90 5.75 1.19
C LEU A 119 -8.46 4.33 1.34
N LEU A 120 -7.63 3.38 1.79
CA LEU A 120 -8.05 1.99 1.97
C LEU A 120 -9.21 1.89 2.96
N ALA A 121 -9.16 2.62 4.06
CA ALA A 121 -10.24 2.63 5.06
C ALA A 121 -11.60 3.03 4.46
N GLN A 122 -11.59 3.88 3.42
CA GLN A 122 -12.80 4.35 2.72
C GLN A 122 -13.25 3.40 1.59
N LEU A 123 -12.34 2.54 1.09
CA LEU A 123 -12.60 1.61 -0.02
C LEU A 123 -12.86 0.18 0.46
N LEU A 124 -12.40 -0.16 1.67
CA LEU A 124 -12.42 -1.50 2.22
C LEU A 124 -13.85 -1.94 2.54
N PRO A 125 -14.34 -3.08 1.99
CA PRO A 125 -15.62 -3.62 2.38
C PRO A 125 -15.66 -4.04 3.85
N GLU A 126 -16.86 -4.07 4.42
CA GLU A 126 -17.06 -4.56 5.78
C GLU A 126 -16.60 -6.02 5.93
N ARG A 127 -16.03 -6.34 7.07
CA ARG A 127 -15.58 -7.70 7.45
C ARG A 127 -14.49 -8.30 6.54
N ILE A 128 -13.79 -7.46 5.79
CA ILE A 128 -12.59 -7.85 5.05
C ILE A 128 -11.41 -7.11 5.66
N GLU A 129 -10.32 -7.83 5.93
CA GLU A 129 -9.08 -7.22 6.36
C GLU A 129 -8.39 -6.54 5.18
N GLY A 130 -7.85 -5.34 5.44
CA GLY A 130 -7.15 -4.55 4.45
C GLY A 130 -5.63 -4.61 4.61
N SER A 131 -4.91 -4.46 3.51
CA SER A 131 -3.45 -4.36 3.55
C SER A 131 -2.92 -3.27 2.63
N VAL A 132 -1.83 -2.63 3.07
CA VAL A 132 -0.98 -1.83 2.20
C VAL A 132 0.40 -2.45 2.22
N SER A 133 0.97 -2.75 1.05
CA SER A 133 2.34 -3.21 0.97
C SER A 133 3.30 -2.04 0.71
N THR A 134 4.53 -2.18 1.14
CA THR A 134 5.57 -1.16 1.00
C THR A 134 6.94 -1.78 0.84
N LEU A 135 7.89 -0.96 0.39
CA LEU A 135 9.29 -1.39 0.27
C LEU A 135 9.88 -1.77 1.64
N PRO A 136 10.81 -2.74 1.68
CA PRO A 136 11.34 -3.31 2.92
C PRO A 136 12.45 -2.42 3.51
N CYS A 137 12.06 -1.32 4.14
CA CYS A 137 12.90 -0.29 4.75
C CYS A 137 13.60 0.63 3.75
N GLY A 138 14.43 0.11 2.86
CA GLY A 138 15.19 0.84 1.87
C GLY A 138 16.11 -0.08 1.07
N PHE A 139 16.82 0.49 0.12
CA PHE A 139 17.81 -0.21 -0.69
C PHE A 139 19.16 -0.22 0.04
N LYS A 140 19.76 -1.38 0.32
CA LYS A 140 20.99 -1.53 1.13
C LYS A 140 22.11 -0.55 0.76
N PRO A 141 22.40 -0.29 -0.52
CA PRO A 141 23.44 0.68 -0.88
C PRO A 141 23.14 2.13 -0.48
N LEU A 142 21.88 2.47 -0.17
CA LEU A 142 21.44 3.80 0.23
C LEU A 142 21.23 3.92 1.76
N VAL A 143 21.13 2.80 2.48
CA VAL A 143 20.93 2.76 3.93
C VAL A 143 22.17 2.12 4.56
N THR A 144 23.11 2.95 4.98
CA THR A 144 24.46 2.51 5.33
C THR A 144 24.83 2.74 6.79
N THR A 145 24.02 3.45 7.57
CA THR A 145 24.32 3.83 8.95
C THR A 145 23.32 3.29 9.98
N PRO A 146 23.72 3.08 11.23
CA PRO A 146 22.80 2.73 12.33
C PRO A 146 21.77 3.83 12.62
N GLU A 147 22.12 5.09 12.38
CA GLU A 147 21.24 6.26 12.54
C GLU A 147 20.09 6.20 11.56
N GLU A 148 20.34 5.88 10.29
CA GLU A 148 19.31 5.67 9.26
C GLU A 148 18.37 4.54 9.65
N MET A 149 18.88 3.44 10.17
CA MET A 149 18.04 2.34 10.70
C MET A 149 17.19 2.78 11.90
N THR A 150 17.66 3.73 12.69
CA THR A 150 16.88 4.29 13.81
C THR A 150 15.74 5.18 13.28
N ILE A 151 16.01 6.00 12.26
CA ILE A 151 15.00 6.82 11.58
C ILE A 151 13.93 5.91 10.93
N ILE A 152 14.34 4.88 10.20
CA ILE A 152 13.43 3.89 9.58
C ILE A 152 12.48 3.30 10.62
N ARG A 153 13.00 2.82 11.75
CA ARG A 153 12.17 2.27 12.83
C ARG A 153 11.19 3.29 13.39
N GLY A 154 11.64 4.55 13.56
CA GLY A 154 10.78 5.65 13.99
C GLY A 154 9.63 5.89 13.02
N ASN A 155 9.93 6.02 11.73
CA ASN A 155 8.93 6.26 10.69
C ASN A 155 7.94 5.09 10.53
N LEU A 156 8.42 3.84 10.62
CA LEU A 156 7.55 2.66 10.65
C LEU A 156 6.61 2.67 11.85
N TRP A 157 7.10 3.06 13.05
CA TRP A 157 6.25 3.18 14.23
C TRP A 157 5.18 4.25 14.07
N HIS A 158 5.50 5.43 13.57
CA HIS A 158 4.51 6.48 13.29
C HIS A 158 3.43 6.00 12.32
N CYS A 159 3.82 5.19 11.32
CA CYS A 159 2.86 4.58 10.41
C CYS A 159 1.96 3.56 11.15
N VAL A 160 2.51 2.71 12.00
CA VAL A 160 1.74 1.75 12.81
C VAL A 160 0.76 2.46 13.74
N GLU A 161 1.17 3.54 14.39
CA GLU A 161 0.31 4.39 15.23
C GLU A 161 -0.84 5.01 14.40
N HIS A 162 -0.54 5.49 13.19
CA HIS A 162 -1.57 5.99 12.26
C HIS A 162 -2.58 4.89 11.89
N ILE A 163 -2.10 3.69 11.51
CA ILE A 163 -2.97 2.55 11.18
C ILE A 163 -3.86 2.19 12.36
N ALA A 164 -3.31 2.13 13.57
CA ALA A 164 -4.05 1.80 14.77
C ALA A 164 -5.18 2.82 15.03
N ARG A 165 -4.87 4.11 14.90
CA ARG A 165 -5.85 5.19 15.04
C ARG A 165 -6.97 5.08 14.00
N VAL A 166 -6.62 4.96 12.70
CA VAL A 166 -7.61 4.83 11.62
C VAL A 166 -8.45 3.56 11.79
N SER A 167 -7.85 2.45 12.20
CA SER A 167 -8.56 1.19 12.48
C SER A 167 -9.57 1.36 13.63
N GLN A 168 -9.18 2.07 14.69
CA GLN A 168 -10.06 2.35 15.82
C GLN A 168 -11.23 3.28 15.43
N GLU A 169 -10.96 4.34 14.67
CA GLU A 169 -11.96 5.32 14.23
C GLU A 169 -12.98 4.71 13.25
N THR A 170 -12.53 3.81 12.39
CA THR A 170 -13.36 3.25 11.30
C THR A 170 -13.90 1.85 11.56
N GLY A 171 -13.43 1.16 12.60
CA GLY A 171 -13.74 -0.25 12.86
C GLY A 171 -13.15 -1.21 11.81
N ARG A 172 -12.18 -0.76 10.99
CA ARG A 172 -11.54 -1.57 9.95
C ARG A 172 -10.27 -2.22 10.49
N THR A 173 -10.04 -3.49 10.18
CA THR A 173 -8.77 -4.15 10.46
C THR A 173 -7.85 -3.98 9.26
N MET A 174 -6.70 -3.36 9.49
CA MET A 174 -5.72 -3.11 8.43
C MET A 174 -4.31 -3.40 8.92
N HIS A 175 -3.42 -3.79 8.02
CA HIS A 175 -2.02 -4.07 8.33
C HIS A 175 -1.06 -3.61 7.22
N LEU A 176 0.17 -3.30 7.61
CA LEU A 176 1.27 -2.96 6.72
C LEU A 176 2.08 -4.21 6.39
N GLY A 177 2.32 -4.46 5.10
CA GLY A 177 3.19 -5.52 4.62
C GLY A 177 4.52 -4.97 4.10
N LEU A 178 5.63 -5.34 4.73
CA LEU A 178 6.95 -5.10 4.16
C LEU A 178 7.25 -6.21 3.13
N GLU A 179 7.73 -5.84 1.94
CA GLU A 179 8.01 -6.79 0.85
C GLU A 179 9.53 -7.09 0.77
N PRO A 180 10.07 -8.14 1.42
CA PRO A 180 11.50 -8.44 1.32
C PRO A 180 11.92 -8.66 -0.13
N GLU A 181 13.01 -7.99 -0.54
CA GLU A 181 13.54 -8.06 -1.90
C GLU A 181 15.08 -8.16 -1.90
N PRO A 182 15.67 -8.76 -2.94
CA PRO A 182 17.11 -8.76 -3.11
C PRO A 182 17.71 -7.35 -3.08
N MET A 183 18.82 -7.21 -2.37
CA MET A 183 19.55 -5.95 -2.14
C MET A 183 18.79 -4.87 -1.34
N CYS A 184 17.63 -5.17 -0.79
CA CYS A 184 16.95 -4.32 0.18
C CYS A 184 17.43 -4.60 1.61
N VAL A 185 17.15 -3.68 2.53
CA VAL A 185 17.49 -3.82 3.96
C VAL A 185 16.90 -5.10 4.55
N LEU A 186 15.73 -5.51 4.09
CA LEU A 186 15.16 -6.81 4.39
C LEU A 186 15.19 -7.68 3.12
N GLU A 187 16.05 -8.66 3.12
CA GLU A 187 16.28 -9.58 2.02
C GLU A 187 16.06 -11.05 2.42
N CYS A 188 16.24 -11.33 3.71
CA CYS A 188 16.09 -12.68 4.26
C CYS A 188 15.37 -12.68 5.60
N SER A 189 14.89 -13.85 6.02
CA SER A 189 14.14 -14.03 7.27
C SER A 189 14.89 -13.57 8.52
N GLY A 190 16.22 -13.74 8.56
CA GLY A 190 17.03 -13.28 9.69
C GLY A 190 16.98 -11.76 9.89
N GLU A 191 17.03 -10.99 8.80
CA GLU A 191 16.93 -9.53 8.83
C GLU A 191 15.53 -9.09 9.26
N VAL A 192 14.49 -9.77 8.79
CA VAL A 192 13.10 -9.52 9.19
C VAL A 192 12.93 -9.76 10.69
N LEU A 193 13.38 -10.89 11.21
CA LEU A 193 13.32 -11.19 12.65
C LEU A 193 14.04 -10.13 13.47
N HIS A 194 15.25 -9.73 13.07
CA HIS A 194 16.01 -8.69 13.75
C HIS A 194 15.26 -7.34 13.79
N LEU A 195 14.65 -6.92 12.66
CA LEU A 195 13.85 -5.70 12.63
C LEU A 195 12.68 -5.77 13.62
N PHE A 196 11.91 -6.87 13.60
CA PHE A 196 10.74 -7.01 14.47
C PHE A 196 11.13 -7.09 15.96
N ASP A 197 12.24 -7.72 16.30
CA ASP A 197 12.76 -7.72 17.68
C ASP A 197 13.11 -6.30 18.13
N ARG A 198 13.72 -5.50 17.27
CA ARG A 198 14.03 -4.09 17.55
C ARG A 198 12.78 -3.21 17.64
N LEU A 199 11.75 -3.49 16.85
CA LEU A 199 10.48 -2.78 16.95
C LEU A 199 9.76 -3.08 18.27
N ARG A 200 9.77 -4.33 18.76
CA ARG A 200 9.14 -4.71 20.03
C ARG A 200 9.78 -4.09 21.27
N THR A 201 11.07 -3.80 21.20
CA THR A 201 11.85 -3.28 22.35
C THR A 201 11.82 -1.76 22.48
N ARG A 202 11.05 -1.04 21.67
CA ARG A 202 10.90 0.40 21.82
C ARG A 202 10.15 0.71 23.13
N PRO A 203 10.72 1.53 24.04
CA PRO A 203 9.94 2.06 25.14
C PRO A 203 8.79 2.89 24.56
N LEU A 204 7.58 2.70 25.07
CA LEU A 204 6.44 3.57 24.77
C LEU A 204 6.84 5.00 25.11
N VAL A 205 7.20 5.77 24.11
CA VAL A 205 7.27 7.22 24.26
C VAL A 205 5.82 7.68 24.33
N VAL A 206 5.33 7.87 25.53
CA VAL A 206 4.06 8.54 25.78
C VAL A 206 4.24 9.94 25.19
N LEU A 207 3.59 10.22 24.06
CA LEU A 207 3.53 11.57 23.55
C LEU A 207 2.79 12.42 24.58
N PRO A 208 3.33 13.59 24.98
CA PRO A 208 2.59 14.48 25.84
C PRO A 208 1.29 14.88 25.14
N SER A 209 0.20 14.78 25.89
CA SER A 209 -1.17 15.20 25.54
C SER A 209 -1.23 16.67 25.13
#